data_fa663029bdd323d8bd3c0081fba5c041
#
_entry.id   fa663029bdd323d8bd3c0081fba5c041
#
_cell.length_a   1.000
_cell.length_b   1.000
_cell.length_c   1.000
_cell.angle_alpha   90.00
_cell.angle_beta   90.00
_cell.angle_gamma   90.00
#
_symmetry.space_group_name_H-M   'P 1'
#
loop_
_entity.id
_entity.type
_entity.pdbx_description
1 polymer ?
#
loop_
_entity_poly.entity_id
_entity_poly.type
_entity_poly.pdbx_seq_one_letter_code
_entity_poly.pdbx_strand_id
1 'polypeptide(L)'
;LGDVYKRQIQVKPGVEYFLNFYASLKNEDGLLKAGTKLADAQVSLPFYQPFVAEVQSSPVIADDAASLLTLTAGNLSVGFDKETGALTSYKEGSTELIKEALRPNFWRPVTDNDMGNGMNKTLRPWRDAGRQAKLLSMKQKALGKEVYEVVSHYKLPVGESDFIVAYHFSGKGYLDVNCTFIPGNDTLPLLPRMGVSITLNKQFSQMEWLGRGPHENYIDRNTSSYVGLYKGSVADQYFPYD
;
A
#
# COMPACT_ATOMS: atom_id res chain seq x y z
N LEU A 1 -31.77 -3.02 -37.19
CA LEU A 1 -31.11 -3.65 -36.06
C LEU A 1 -29.73 -4.06 -36.56
N GLY A 2 -28.69 -3.28 -36.20
CA GLY A 2 -27.33 -3.60 -36.60
C GLY A 2 -26.75 -4.68 -35.67
N ASP A 3 -26.01 -5.61 -36.28
CA ASP A 3 -25.27 -6.62 -35.52
C ASP A 3 -24.25 -5.94 -34.64
N VAL A 4 -24.35 -6.14 -33.34
CA VAL A 4 -23.35 -5.69 -32.39
C VAL A 4 -22.17 -6.68 -32.42
N TYR A 5 -21.14 -6.37 -33.20
CA TYR A 5 -19.90 -7.11 -33.19
C TYR A 5 -19.23 -6.91 -31.82
N LYS A 6 -19.33 -7.89 -30.93
CA LYS A 6 -18.50 -7.97 -29.76
C LYS A 6 -17.07 -8.30 -30.20
N ARG A 7 -16.16 -7.32 -30.08
CA ARG A 7 -14.74 -7.56 -30.26
C ARG A 7 -14.31 -8.63 -29.26
N GLN A 8 -13.86 -9.78 -29.73
CA GLN A 8 -13.35 -10.82 -28.87
C GLN A 8 -12.00 -10.37 -28.28
N ILE A 9 -11.89 -10.37 -26.96
CA ILE A 9 -10.66 -10.06 -26.24
C ILE A 9 -9.99 -11.38 -25.91
N GLN A 10 -8.74 -11.56 -26.37
CA GLN A 10 -7.92 -12.65 -25.88
C GLN A 10 -7.43 -12.29 -24.47
N VAL A 11 -7.99 -13.00 -23.49
CA VAL A 11 -7.65 -12.79 -22.08
C VAL A 11 -6.22 -13.27 -21.81
N LYS A 12 -5.40 -12.39 -21.23
CA LYS A 12 -4.02 -12.72 -20.82
C LYS A 12 -4.00 -12.92 -19.30
N PRO A 13 -3.25 -13.92 -18.79
CA PRO A 13 -3.07 -14.09 -17.35
C PRO A 13 -2.46 -12.85 -16.68
N GLY A 14 -2.94 -12.50 -15.47
CA GLY A 14 -2.46 -11.38 -14.67
C GLY A 14 -2.90 -10.00 -15.17
N VAL A 15 -3.81 -9.91 -16.15
CA VAL A 15 -4.29 -8.64 -16.71
C VAL A 15 -5.73 -8.39 -16.31
N GLU A 16 -5.99 -7.21 -15.77
CA GLU A 16 -7.34 -6.69 -15.53
C GLU A 16 -7.83 -5.92 -16.75
N TYR A 17 -9.12 -6.05 -17.05
CA TYR A 17 -9.73 -5.43 -18.23
C TYR A 17 -10.81 -4.45 -17.81
N PHE A 18 -10.76 -3.25 -18.39
CA PHE A 18 -11.72 -2.18 -18.15
C PHE A 18 -12.27 -1.65 -19.46
N LEU A 19 -13.55 -1.33 -19.47
CA LEU A 19 -14.19 -0.64 -20.56
C LEU A 19 -14.48 0.81 -20.15
N ASN A 20 -13.89 1.75 -20.88
CA ASN A 20 -14.08 3.17 -20.66
C ASN A 20 -15.09 3.72 -21.69
N PHE A 21 -16.05 4.48 -21.20
CA PHE A 21 -17.04 5.19 -22.01
C PHE A 21 -16.78 6.68 -21.92
N TYR A 22 -16.94 7.35 -23.03
CA TYR A 22 -16.81 8.80 -23.11
C TYR A 22 -17.98 9.37 -23.91
N ALA A 23 -18.67 10.39 -23.37
CA ALA A 23 -19.65 11.19 -24.08
C ALA A 23 -19.06 12.58 -24.34
N SER A 24 -19.04 12.98 -25.60
CA SER A 24 -18.49 14.28 -26.00
C SER A 24 -19.50 15.03 -26.86
N LEU A 25 -19.48 16.36 -26.80
CA LEU A 25 -20.27 17.22 -27.68
C LEU A 25 -19.93 16.95 -29.14
N LYS A 26 -20.95 16.65 -29.96
CA LYS A 26 -20.78 16.49 -31.41
C LYS A 26 -20.56 17.83 -32.08
N ASN A 27 -21.32 18.84 -31.68
CA ASN A 27 -21.26 20.20 -32.21
C ASN A 27 -20.99 21.16 -31.05
N GLU A 28 -20.53 22.37 -31.37
CA GLU A 28 -20.39 23.42 -30.39
C GLU A 28 -21.75 23.87 -29.82
N ASP A 29 -21.82 24.17 -28.54
CA ASP A 29 -23.02 24.64 -27.85
C ASP A 29 -22.64 25.71 -26.83
N GLY A 30 -23.01 26.96 -27.10
CA GLY A 30 -22.66 28.12 -26.28
C GLY A 30 -21.15 28.31 -26.14
N LEU A 31 -20.64 28.20 -24.93
CA LEU A 31 -19.20 28.32 -24.63
C LEU A 31 -18.42 27.00 -24.77
N LEU A 32 -19.13 25.89 -24.99
CA LEU A 32 -18.51 24.58 -25.10
C LEU A 32 -18.22 24.22 -26.54
N LYS A 33 -16.98 23.91 -26.85
CA LYS A 33 -16.55 23.52 -28.21
C LYS A 33 -16.92 22.09 -28.52
N ALA A 34 -17.07 21.79 -29.82
CA ALA A 34 -17.19 20.41 -30.29
C ALA A 34 -16.02 19.57 -29.75
N GLY A 35 -16.26 18.33 -29.32
CA GLY A 35 -15.30 17.45 -28.70
C GLY A 35 -15.16 17.63 -27.18
N THR A 36 -15.77 18.65 -26.57
CA THR A 36 -15.78 18.79 -25.11
C THR A 36 -16.41 17.55 -24.47
N LYS A 37 -15.65 16.91 -23.56
CA LYS A 37 -16.13 15.73 -22.81
C LYS A 37 -17.18 16.15 -21.81
N LEU A 38 -18.36 15.55 -21.88
CA LEU A 38 -19.51 15.82 -21.02
C LEU A 38 -19.65 14.82 -19.89
N ALA A 39 -19.33 13.57 -20.16
CA ALA A 39 -19.40 12.49 -19.18
C ALA A 39 -18.43 11.38 -19.56
N ASP A 40 -18.05 10.62 -18.56
CA ASP A 40 -17.26 9.39 -18.73
C ASP A 40 -17.62 8.37 -17.64
N ALA A 41 -17.33 7.11 -17.93
CA ALA A 41 -17.49 6.01 -17.00
C ALA A 41 -16.47 4.90 -17.30
N GLN A 42 -16.07 4.20 -16.26
CA GLN A 42 -15.24 3.00 -16.36
C GLN A 42 -15.97 1.82 -15.74
N VAL A 43 -16.00 0.69 -16.45
CA VAL A 43 -16.60 -0.56 -15.98
C VAL A 43 -15.53 -1.66 -16.01
N SER A 44 -15.35 -2.35 -14.89
CA SER A 44 -14.49 -3.53 -14.82
C SER A 44 -15.15 -4.69 -15.58
N LEU A 45 -14.37 -5.37 -16.40
CA LEU A 45 -14.82 -6.57 -17.13
C LEU A 45 -14.39 -7.82 -16.35
N PRO A 46 -15.24 -8.86 -16.28
CA PRO A 46 -14.99 -10.06 -15.47
C PRO A 46 -14.04 -11.05 -16.17
N PHE A 47 -13.03 -10.54 -16.87
CA PHE A 47 -12.07 -11.34 -17.62
C PHE A 47 -10.72 -11.37 -16.90
N TYR A 48 -10.65 -11.99 -15.75
CA TYR A 48 -9.40 -12.17 -15.03
C TYR A 48 -8.97 -13.63 -15.02
N GLN A 49 -7.72 -13.88 -15.38
CA GLN A 49 -7.06 -15.17 -15.23
C GLN A 49 -5.84 -14.97 -14.33
N PRO A 50 -5.66 -15.80 -13.26
CA PRO A 50 -4.49 -15.68 -12.41
C PRO A 50 -3.20 -15.87 -13.22
N PHE A 51 -2.21 -15.04 -12.92
CA PHE A 51 -0.86 -15.23 -13.43
C PHE A 51 -0.06 -16.03 -12.39
N VAL A 52 0.48 -17.17 -12.80
CA VAL A 52 1.41 -17.94 -11.99
C VAL A 52 2.79 -17.77 -12.59
N ALA A 53 3.61 -16.92 -11.96
CA ALA A 53 5.01 -16.81 -12.34
C ALA A 53 5.76 -18.05 -11.83
N GLU A 54 6.45 -18.75 -12.71
CA GLU A 54 7.50 -19.70 -12.33
C GLU A 54 8.73 -18.89 -11.92
N VAL A 55 8.82 -18.53 -10.66
CA VAL A 55 10.00 -17.85 -10.11
C VAL A 55 10.90 -18.90 -9.47
N GLN A 56 12.16 -18.94 -9.87
CA GLN A 56 13.16 -19.76 -9.18
C GLN A 56 13.28 -19.26 -7.74
N SER A 57 13.24 -20.19 -6.80
CA SER A 57 13.34 -19.91 -5.39
C SER A 57 14.75 -20.21 -4.87
N SER A 58 15.28 -19.31 -4.05
CA SER A 58 16.54 -19.49 -3.35
C SER A 58 16.27 -19.88 -1.90
N PRO A 59 17.16 -20.66 -1.24
CA PRO A 59 17.06 -20.85 0.19
C PRO A 59 17.17 -19.53 0.94
N VAL A 60 16.38 -19.37 2.01
CA VAL A 60 16.52 -18.26 2.92
C VAL A 60 17.57 -18.60 3.97
N ILE A 61 18.58 -17.74 4.10
CA ILE A 61 19.65 -17.84 5.08
C ILE A 61 19.37 -16.79 6.15
N ALA A 62 19.36 -17.21 7.43
CA ALA A 62 19.19 -16.34 8.57
C ALA A 62 20.54 -16.18 9.29
N ASP A 63 20.90 -14.92 9.53
CA ASP A 63 21.97 -14.51 10.45
C ASP A 63 21.31 -13.86 11.67
N ASP A 64 21.35 -14.56 12.79
CA ASP A 64 20.66 -14.23 14.04
C ASP A 64 21.62 -13.62 15.06
N ALA A 65 22.14 -12.41 14.79
CA ALA A 65 23.00 -11.68 15.71
C ALA A 65 22.23 -11.15 16.93
N ALA A 66 22.95 -10.68 17.95
CA ALA A 66 22.35 -10.26 19.24
C ALA A 66 21.29 -9.16 19.10
N SER A 67 21.53 -8.14 18.27
CA SER A 67 20.66 -6.99 18.09
C SER A 67 19.90 -6.96 16.76
N LEU A 68 20.34 -7.76 15.78
CA LEU A 68 19.83 -7.73 14.41
C LEU A 68 19.61 -9.13 13.91
N LEU A 69 18.44 -9.38 13.33
CA LEU A 69 18.18 -10.55 12.50
C LEU A 69 18.29 -10.13 11.03
N THR A 70 19.18 -10.77 10.28
CA THR A 70 19.27 -10.56 8.82
C THR A 70 18.84 -11.82 8.10
N LEU A 71 17.91 -11.68 7.14
CA LEU A 71 17.49 -12.76 6.26
C LEU A 71 17.94 -12.44 4.86
N THR A 72 18.54 -13.41 4.17
CA THR A 72 19.06 -13.26 2.81
C THR A 72 18.55 -14.39 1.91
N ALA A 73 18.12 -14.03 0.70
CA ALA A 73 17.72 -14.97 -0.32
C ALA A 73 18.07 -14.42 -1.72
N GLY A 74 18.97 -15.10 -2.45
CA GLY A 74 19.45 -14.60 -3.73
C GLY A 74 20.10 -13.23 -3.60
N ASN A 75 19.54 -12.23 -4.29
CA ASN A 75 20.03 -10.85 -4.31
C ASN A 75 19.32 -9.93 -3.27
N LEU A 76 18.35 -10.46 -2.54
CA LEU A 76 17.60 -9.70 -1.54
C LEU A 76 18.06 -10.00 -0.13
N SER A 77 18.05 -8.96 0.72
CA SER A 77 18.20 -9.12 2.15
C SER A 77 17.31 -8.16 2.93
N VAL A 78 16.81 -8.62 4.08
CA VAL A 78 16.01 -7.82 5.01
C VAL A 78 16.61 -7.89 6.41
N GLY A 79 16.56 -6.78 7.15
CA GLY A 79 17.10 -6.68 8.50
C GLY A 79 16.02 -6.22 9.49
N PHE A 80 15.92 -6.96 10.60
CA PHE A 80 15.00 -6.66 11.70
C PHE A 80 15.78 -6.31 12.95
N ASP A 81 15.57 -5.13 13.49
CA ASP A 81 16.08 -4.73 14.78
C ASP A 81 15.32 -5.45 15.88
N LYS A 82 16.03 -6.15 16.76
CA LYS A 82 15.42 -7.01 17.80
C LYS A 82 14.91 -6.24 19.01
N GLU A 83 15.39 -5.02 19.24
CA GLU A 83 14.92 -4.17 20.33
C GLU A 83 13.55 -3.56 19.97
N THR A 84 13.40 -3.14 18.73
CA THR A 84 12.17 -2.48 18.25
C THR A 84 11.23 -3.41 17.50
N GLY A 85 11.70 -4.59 17.07
CA GLY A 85 10.94 -5.52 16.23
C GLY A 85 10.68 -5.00 14.81
N ALA A 86 11.31 -3.91 14.41
CA ALA A 86 11.01 -3.22 13.17
C ALA A 86 11.89 -3.71 12.01
N LEU A 87 11.32 -3.72 10.79
CA LEU A 87 12.09 -3.87 9.56
C LEU A 87 12.89 -2.59 9.32
N THR A 88 14.20 -2.64 9.50
CA THR A 88 15.10 -1.48 9.42
C THR A 88 15.99 -1.46 8.20
N SER A 89 16.07 -2.55 7.47
CA SER A 89 16.84 -2.67 6.22
C SER A 89 16.10 -3.53 5.22
N TYR A 90 16.10 -3.12 3.96
CA TYR A 90 15.64 -3.90 2.82
C TYR A 90 16.55 -3.58 1.64
N LYS A 91 17.34 -4.56 1.21
CA LYS A 91 18.37 -4.37 0.19
C LYS A 91 18.14 -5.24 -1.02
N GLU A 92 18.47 -4.68 -2.17
CA GLU A 92 18.71 -5.43 -3.40
C GLU A 92 20.21 -5.30 -3.77
N GLY A 93 20.94 -6.39 -3.68
CA GLY A 93 22.41 -6.39 -3.74
C GLY A 93 22.99 -5.49 -2.65
N SER A 94 23.76 -4.47 -3.07
CA SER A 94 24.34 -3.47 -2.17
C SER A 94 23.45 -2.25 -1.95
N THR A 95 22.32 -2.15 -2.65
CA THR A 95 21.46 -0.96 -2.62
C THR A 95 20.46 -1.05 -1.47
N GLU A 96 20.55 -0.13 -0.49
CA GLU A 96 19.53 0.01 0.55
C GLU A 96 18.32 0.75 -0.03
N LEU A 97 17.15 0.13 0.06
CA LEU A 97 15.90 0.66 -0.47
C LEU A 97 15.21 1.60 0.52
N ILE A 98 15.26 1.28 1.81
CA ILE A 98 14.55 2.05 2.84
C ILE A 98 15.48 3.00 3.59
N LYS A 99 14.93 4.13 4.02
CA LYS A 99 15.61 5.13 4.84
C LYS A 99 15.17 5.08 6.29
N GLU A 100 13.88 4.83 6.51
CA GLU A 100 13.31 4.70 7.85
C GLU A 100 12.53 3.40 7.94
N ALA A 101 12.60 2.79 9.13
CA ALA A 101 11.96 1.53 9.44
C ALA A 101 10.44 1.56 9.14
N LEU A 102 9.91 0.41 8.72
CA LEU A 102 8.48 0.19 8.61
C LEU A 102 7.85 0.30 10.02
N ARG A 103 6.80 1.13 10.13
CA ARG A 103 6.10 1.41 11.40
C ARG A 103 4.59 1.37 11.22
N PRO A 104 3.82 1.00 12.24
CA PRO A 104 2.38 1.18 12.25
C PRO A 104 2.00 2.65 12.01
N ASN A 105 0.94 2.89 11.25
CA ASN A 105 0.44 4.24 10.99
C ASN A 105 -1.08 4.25 11.02
N PHE A 106 -1.63 5.10 11.90
CA PHE A 106 -3.06 5.25 12.12
C PHE A 106 -3.57 6.65 11.78
N TRP A 107 -2.71 7.49 11.17
CA TRP A 107 -3.05 8.86 10.84
C TRP A 107 -2.99 9.12 9.34
N ARG A 108 -3.83 10.03 8.88
CA ARG A 108 -3.85 10.54 7.50
C ARG A 108 -3.89 12.06 7.50
N PRO A 109 -3.54 12.73 6.39
CA PRO A 109 -3.79 14.16 6.25
C PRO A 109 -5.25 14.49 6.53
N VAL A 110 -5.48 15.60 7.23
CA VAL A 110 -6.81 16.06 7.64
C VAL A 110 -7.39 16.85 6.48
N THR A 111 -8.62 16.52 6.07
CA THR A 111 -9.39 17.30 5.10
C THR A 111 -10.18 18.39 5.79
N ASP A 112 -10.77 19.33 5.03
CA ASP A 112 -11.64 20.38 5.59
C ASP A 112 -12.85 19.80 6.33
N ASN A 113 -13.46 18.75 5.78
CA ASN A 113 -14.55 18.03 6.44
C ASN A 113 -14.11 17.40 7.77
N ASP A 114 -12.91 16.84 7.81
CA ASP A 114 -12.34 16.30 9.05
C ASP A 114 -12.09 17.39 10.08
N MET A 115 -11.60 18.56 9.65
CA MET A 115 -11.42 19.72 10.54
C MET A 115 -12.74 20.22 11.09
N GLY A 116 -13.74 20.37 10.23
CA GLY A 116 -15.11 20.74 10.62
C GLY A 116 -15.73 19.77 11.61
N ASN A 117 -15.47 18.47 11.46
CA ASN A 117 -15.91 17.41 12.37
C ASN A 117 -15.02 17.24 13.62
N GLY A 118 -13.96 18.03 13.76
CA GLY A 118 -13.08 18.02 14.93
C GLY A 118 -12.16 16.82 15.03
N MET A 119 -11.86 16.14 13.91
CA MET A 119 -10.97 14.96 13.86
C MET A 119 -9.63 15.21 14.54
N ASN A 120 -9.02 16.36 14.31
CA ASN A 120 -7.74 16.75 14.89
C ASN A 120 -7.74 16.87 16.44
N LYS A 121 -8.92 16.90 17.05
CA LYS A 121 -9.09 16.91 18.53
C LYS A 121 -9.51 15.53 19.02
N THR A 122 -10.61 15.00 18.48
CA THR A 122 -11.24 13.75 18.97
C THR A 122 -10.45 12.50 18.64
N LEU A 123 -9.77 12.47 17.48
CA LEU A 123 -9.00 11.31 17.02
C LEU A 123 -7.48 11.49 17.20
N ARG A 124 -7.05 12.61 17.79
CA ARG A 124 -5.65 12.93 18.03
C ARG A 124 -4.81 11.82 18.68
N PRO A 125 -5.35 11.00 19.61
CA PRO A 125 -4.58 9.90 20.20
C PRO A 125 -3.96 8.96 19.18
N TRP A 126 -4.59 8.79 18.01
CA TRP A 126 -4.06 7.93 16.94
C TRP A 126 -2.89 8.53 16.17
N ARG A 127 -2.68 9.85 16.20
CA ARG A 127 -1.69 10.55 15.39
C ARG A 127 -0.27 10.02 15.59
N ASP A 128 0.09 9.78 16.84
CA ASP A 128 1.43 9.34 17.20
C ASP A 128 1.46 7.89 17.72
N ALA A 129 0.33 7.20 17.70
CA ALA A 129 0.18 5.85 18.25
C ALA A 129 1.17 4.85 17.66
N GLY A 130 1.41 4.91 16.35
CA GLY A 130 2.37 4.03 15.69
C GLY A 130 3.83 4.30 16.09
N ARG A 131 4.18 5.57 16.34
CA ARG A 131 5.53 5.93 16.79
C ARG A 131 5.78 5.56 18.26
N GLN A 132 4.72 5.54 19.06
CA GLN A 132 4.75 5.22 20.49
C GLN A 132 4.44 3.74 20.75
N ALA A 133 4.28 2.94 19.71
CA ALA A 133 4.08 1.50 19.82
C ALA A 133 5.27 0.85 20.54
N LYS A 134 4.99 0.02 21.55
CA LYS A 134 5.99 -0.68 22.32
C LYS A 134 6.04 -2.14 21.92
N LEU A 135 7.21 -2.66 21.58
CA LEU A 135 7.39 -4.07 21.29
C LEU A 135 7.10 -4.90 22.54
N LEU A 136 6.20 -5.86 22.44
CA LEU A 136 5.93 -6.88 23.46
C LEU A 136 6.73 -8.15 23.19
N SER A 137 6.82 -8.56 21.94
CA SER A 137 7.59 -9.73 21.54
C SER A 137 7.92 -9.70 20.05
N MET A 138 9.07 -10.27 19.71
CA MET A 138 9.44 -10.63 18.36
C MET A 138 9.70 -12.13 18.29
N LYS A 139 8.99 -12.82 17.41
CA LYS A 139 9.15 -14.26 17.17
C LYS A 139 9.62 -14.49 15.76
N GLN A 140 10.43 -15.53 15.57
CA GLN A 140 10.98 -15.84 14.27
C GLN A 140 11.07 -17.35 14.06
N LYS A 141 10.83 -17.83 12.85
CA LYS A 141 11.00 -19.25 12.51
C LYS A 141 11.11 -19.46 11.00
N ALA A 142 11.88 -20.47 10.61
CA ALA A 142 11.85 -20.99 9.25
C ALA A 142 10.56 -21.78 8.99
N LEU A 143 9.86 -21.49 7.90
CA LEU A 143 8.71 -22.23 7.40
C LEU A 143 9.10 -23.18 6.25
N GLY A 144 10.27 -23.77 6.35
CA GLY A 144 10.92 -24.57 5.31
C GLY A 144 12.21 -23.93 4.85
N LYS A 145 12.73 -24.36 3.69
CA LYS A 145 13.99 -23.83 3.16
C LYS A 145 13.86 -22.45 2.49
N GLU A 146 12.68 -22.13 2.01
CA GLU A 146 12.44 -21.00 1.10
C GLU A 146 11.60 -19.87 1.70
N VAL A 147 11.10 -20.04 2.91
CA VAL A 147 10.29 -19.01 3.60
C VAL A 147 10.69 -18.89 5.05
N TYR A 148 10.84 -17.67 5.51
CA TYR A 148 11.12 -17.34 6.89
C TYR A 148 10.08 -16.34 7.43
N GLU A 149 9.52 -16.64 8.58
CA GLU A 149 8.52 -15.80 9.25
C GLU A 149 9.16 -15.01 10.38
N VAL A 150 8.82 -13.72 10.46
CA VAL A 150 9.09 -12.85 11.60
C VAL A 150 7.78 -12.21 12.03
N VAL A 151 7.44 -12.32 13.33
CA VAL A 151 6.20 -11.75 13.88
C VAL A 151 6.56 -10.80 15.01
N SER A 152 6.26 -9.52 14.83
CA SER A 152 6.42 -8.48 15.83
C SER A 152 5.07 -8.08 16.41
N HIS A 153 4.93 -8.17 17.71
CA HIS A 153 3.72 -7.84 18.46
C HIS A 153 3.94 -6.58 19.27
N TYR A 154 3.13 -5.57 19.03
CA TYR A 154 3.23 -4.25 19.65
C TYR A 154 2.01 -3.93 20.50
N LYS A 155 2.24 -3.24 21.61
CA LYS A 155 1.21 -2.56 22.40
C LYS A 155 1.12 -1.10 21.97
N LEU A 156 -0.09 -0.65 21.64
CA LEU A 156 -0.38 0.73 21.29
C LEU A 156 -0.79 1.52 22.54
N PRO A 157 -0.48 2.83 22.62
CA PRO A 157 -0.87 3.67 23.74
C PRO A 157 -2.36 4.00 23.76
N VAL A 158 -3.10 3.68 22.69
CA VAL A 158 -4.53 4.00 22.56
C VAL A 158 -5.36 2.78 22.92
N GLY A 159 -6.06 2.85 24.06
CA GLY A 159 -7.00 1.85 24.53
C GLY A 159 -6.43 0.47 24.79
N GLU A 160 -5.14 0.39 25.11
CA GLU A 160 -4.47 -0.91 25.32
C GLU A 160 -4.61 -1.86 24.12
N SER A 161 -4.68 -1.30 22.90
CA SER A 161 -4.82 -2.07 21.68
C SER A 161 -3.52 -2.76 21.29
N ASP A 162 -3.62 -3.85 20.53
CA ASP A 162 -2.47 -4.57 20.01
C ASP A 162 -2.34 -4.37 18.50
N PHE A 163 -1.12 -4.36 18.02
CA PHE A 163 -0.81 -4.35 16.60
C PHE A 163 0.26 -5.41 16.29
N ILE A 164 -0.07 -6.33 15.42
CA ILE A 164 0.80 -7.44 15.05
C ILE A 164 1.21 -7.27 13.60
N VAL A 165 2.50 -7.38 13.33
CA VAL A 165 3.06 -7.38 11.98
C VAL A 165 3.74 -8.71 11.76
N ALA A 166 3.22 -9.49 10.82
CA ALA A 166 3.82 -10.74 10.37
C ALA A 166 4.46 -10.55 9.02
N TYR A 167 5.75 -10.80 8.94
CA TYR A 167 6.57 -10.74 7.74
C TYR A 167 6.86 -12.15 7.27
N HIS A 168 6.64 -12.42 5.97
CA HIS A 168 7.06 -13.66 5.33
C HIS A 168 8.07 -13.32 4.23
N PHE A 169 9.34 -13.53 4.52
CA PHE A 169 10.41 -13.34 3.55
C PHE A 169 10.58 -14.62 2.73
N SER A 170 10.44 -14.49 1.42
CA SER A 170 10.45 -15.61 0.49
C SER A 170 11.69 -15.64 -0.39
N GLY A 171 12.24 -16.83 -0.56
CA GLY A 171 13.28 -17.11 -1.54
C GLY A 171 12.89 -16.84 -2.99
N LYS A 172 11.60 -16.62 -3.25
CA LYS A 172 11.09 -16.18 -4.57
C LYS A 172 11.25 -14.67 -4.81
N GLY A 173 11.86 -13.93 -3.89
CA GLY A 173 12.19 -12.52 -4.09
C GLY A 173 11.10 -11.54 -3.68
N TYR A 174 10.29 -11.86 -2.68
CA TYR A 174 9.30 -10.94 -2.12
C TYR A 174 9.23 -11.02 -0.59
N LEU A 175 8.68 -9.97 0.00
CA LEU A 175 8.38 -9.88 1.42
C LEU A 175 6.89 -9.56 1.58
N ASP A 176 6.11 -10.54 2.07
CA ASP A 176 4.73 -10.30 2.48
C ASP A 176 4.69 -9.65 3.86
N VAL A 177 3.84 -8.64 4.01
CA VAL A 177 3.66 -7.94 5.28
C VAL A 177 2.17 -7.94 5.63
N ASN A 178 1.82 -8.71 6.66
CA ASN A 178 0.46 -8.84 7.14
C ASN A 178 0.31 -8.11 8.47
N CYS A 179 -0.65 -7.18 8.53
CA CYS A 179 -0.92 -6.36 9.70
C CYS A 179 -2.26 -6.71 10.31
N THR A 180 -2.27 -6.94 11.63
CA THR A 180 -3.50 -7.21 12.40
C THR A 180 -3.60 -6.18 13.52
N PHE A 181 -4.74 -5.49 13.58
CA PHE A 181 -5.12 -4.61 14.68
C PHE A 181 -6.14 -5.31 15.57
N ILE A 182 -5.88 -5.33 16.89
CA ILE A 182 -6.79 -5.89 17.89
C ILE A 182 -7.16 -4.76 18.84
N PRO A 183 -8.44 -4.30 18.85
CA PRO A 183 -8.88 -3.28 19.77
C PRO A 183 -8.83 -3.79 21.21
N GLY A 184 -8.36 -2.96 22.13
CA GLY A 184 -8.20 -3.37 23.53
C GLY A 184 -9.44 -3.08 24.40
N ASN A 185 -10.27 -2.10 24.03
CA ASN A 185 -11.50 -1.81 24.74
C ASN A 185 -12.57 -1.19 23.81
N ASP A 186 -13.80 -1.12 24.26
CA ASP A 186 -14.97 -0.66 23.49
C ASP A 186 -15.11 0.87 23.43
N THR A 187 -14.26 1.63 24.12
CA THR A 187 -14.31 3.10 24.20
C THR A 187 -13.31 3.79 23.31
N LEU A 188 -12.74 3.06 22.34
CA LEU A 188 -11.76 3.60 21.40
C LEU A 188 -12.38 4.71 20.53
N PRO A 189 -11.66 5.82 20.31
CA PRO A 189 -12.05 6.75 19.26
C PRO A 189 -11.95 6.06 17.89
N LEU A 190 -12.80 6.50 16.96
CA LEU A 190 -12.79 5.97 15.60
C LEU A 190 -11.39 5.99 15.01
N LEU A 191 -11.04 4.93 14.29
CA LEU A 191 -9.72 4.78 13.68
C LEU A 191 -9.67 5.59 12.36
N PRO A 192 -8.83 6.64 12.25
CA PRO A 192 -8.78 7.47 11.03
C PRO A 192 -8.22 6.71 9.83
N ARG A 193 -7.31 5.81 10.10
CA ARG A 193 -6.63 4.96 9.11
C ARG A 193 -6.02 3.75 9.81
N MET A 194 -5.88 2.65 9.10
CA MET A 194 -5.06 1.50 9.49
C MET A 194 -4.05 1.20 8.41
N GLY A 195 -2.79 1.07 8.77
CA GLY A 195 -1.73 0.73 7.83
C GLY A 195 -0.33 0.83 8.44
N VAL A 196 0.64 0.85 7.56
CA VAL A 196 2.05 1.04 7.88
C VAL A 196 2.64 2.16 7.03
N SER A 197 3.70 2.77 7.53
CA SER A 197 4.52 3.73 6.79
C SER A 197 5.95 3.21 6.67
N ILE A 198 6.54 3.43 5.52
CA ILE A 198 7.95 3.16 5.23
C ILE A 198 8.49 4.36 4.47
N THR A 199 9.73 4.78 4.77
CA THR A 199 10.40 5.85 4.03
C THR A 199 11.46 5.26 3.14
N LEU A 200 11.36 5.50 1.85
CA LEU A 200 12.37 5.09 0.87
C LEU A 200 13.49 6.14 0.75
N ASN A 201 14.63 5.72 0.24
CA ASN A 201 15.72 6.63 -0.07
C ASN A 201 15.32 7.61 -1.19
N LYS A 202 15.80 8.86 -1.11
CA LYS A 202 15.44 9.96 -2.02
C LYS A 202 15.75 9.71 -3.50
N GLN A 203 16.62 8.75 -3.81
CA GLN A 203 16.91 8.33 -5.18
C GLN A 203 15.70 7.72 -5.88
N PHE A 204 14.73 7.18 -5.12
CA PHE A 204 13.47 6.65 -5.63
C PHE A 204 12.45 7.79 -5.75
N SER A 205 12.72 8.72 -6.66
CA SER A 205 11.91 9.93 -6.88
C SER A 205 10.85 9.78 -7.96
N GLN A 206 10.85 8.67 -8.69
CA GLN A 206 9.83 8.32 -9.68
C GLN A 206 8.99 7.17 -9.17
N MET A 207 7.70 7.23 -9.43
CA MET A 207 6.77 6.18 -9.05
C MET A 207 5.87 5.78 -10.21
N GLU A 208 5.50 4.53 -10.21
CA GLU A 208 4.51 3.97 -11.10
C GLU A 208 3.53 3.16 -10.27
N TRP A 209 2.23 3.30 -10.52
CA TRP A 209 1.23 2.51 -9.81
C TRP A 209 0.10 2.06 -10.73
N LEU A 210 -0.37 0.85 -10.50
CA LEU A 210 -1.62 0.34 -11.04
C LEU A 210 -2.71 0.56 -9.98
N GLY A 211 -3.71 1.34 -10.34
CA GLY A 211 -4.78 1.67 -9.41
C GLY A 211 -5.55 2.90 -9.86
N ARG A 212 -6.35 3.45 -8.94
CA ARG A 212 -7.09 4.69 -9.21
C ARG A 212 -6.13 5.87 -9.27
N GLY A 213 -6.38 6.77 -10.23
CA GLY A 213 -5.56 7.98 -10.43
C GLY A 213 -6.15 8.87 -11.54
N PRO A 214 -5.39 9.89 -12.00
CA PRO A 214 -4.03 10.25 -11.58
C PRO A 214 -3.93 11.00 -10.25
N HIS A 215 -5.03 11.60 -9.77
CA HIS A 215 -5.08 12.38 -8.54
C HIS A 215 -5.43 11.51 -7.32
N GLU A 216 -5.29 12.07 -6.12
CA GLU A 216 -5.69 11.43 -4.87
C GLU A 216 -7.19 11.10 -4.89
N ASN A 217 -7.58 10.06 -4.17
CA ASN A 217 -8.97 9.68 -4.04
C ASN A 217 -9.29 9.21 -2.62
N TYR A 218 -10.54 9.42 -2.21
CA TYR A 218 -11.11 9.00 -0.93
C TYR A 218 -12.38 8.19 -1.18
N ILE A 219 -12.97 7.63 -0.15
CA ILE A 219 -14.17 6.81 -0.27
C ILE A 219 -15.36 7.57 -0.89
N ASP A 220 -15.45 8.85 -0.62
CA ASP A 220 -16.45 9.78 -1.13
C ASP A 220 -16.02 10.53 -2.41
N ARG A 221 -14.78 10.35 -2.86
CA ARG A 221 -14.19 10.99 -4.04
C ARG A 221 -13.33 10.00 -4.83
N ASN A 222 -13.91 8.92 -5.30
CA ASN A 222 -13.18 7.92 -6.08
C ASN A 222 -13.75 7.64 -7.48
N THR A 223 -14.98 8.07 -7.74
CA THR A 223 -15.66 7.85 -9.03
C THR A 223 -15.01 8.58 -10.19
N SER A 224 -14.35 9.72 -9.92
CA SER A 224 -13.60 10.50 -10.92
C SER A 224 -12.21 9.94 -11.21
N SER A 225 -11.75 8.96 -10.43
CA SER A 225 -10.43 8.34 -10.57
C SER A 225 -10.60 6.95 -11.17
N TYR A 226 -10.02 6.74 -12.36
CA TYR A 226 -10.10 5.47 -13.05
C TYR A 226 -8.93 4.58 -12.70
N VAL A 227 -9.15 3.27 -12.71
CA VAL A 227 -8.08 2.29 -12.60
C VAL A 227 -7.27 2.32 -13.89
N GLY A 228 -5.96 2.46 -13.74
CA GLY A 228 -5.01 2.53 -14.85
C GLY A 228 -3.59 2.41 -14.35
N LEU A 229 -2.65 2.40 -15.27
CA LEU A 229 -1.22 2.48 -15.00
C LEU A 229 -0.79 3.94 -15.08
N TYR A 230 -0.39 4.51 -13.95
CA TYR A 230 0.01 5.90 -13.83
C TYR A 230 1.48 6.00 -13.47
N LYS A 231 2.10 7.10 -13.91
CA LYS A 231 3.51 7.43 -13.64
C LYS A 231 3.62 8.88 -13.26
N GLY A 232 4.54 9.18 -12.38
CA GLY A 232 4.83 10.56 -11.99
C GLY A 232 6.02 10.64 -11.04
N SER A 233 6.51 11.84 -10.79
CA SER A 233 7.47 12.02 -9.72
C SER A 233 6.78 12.01 -8.36
N VAL A 234 7.53 11.69 -7.31
CA VAL A 234 7.04 11.82 -5.92
C VAL A 234 6.64 13.26 -5.61
N ALA A 235 7.37 14.24 -6.17
CA ALA A 235 7.06 15.66 -5.98
C ALA A 235 5.72 16.07 -6.59
N ASP A 236 5.34 15.48 -7.73
CA ASP A 236 4.06 15.75 -8.40
C ASP A 236 2.86 15.20 -7.63
N GLN A 237 3.09 14.28 -6.67
CA GLN A 237 2.04 13.72 -5.82
C GLN A 237 1.73 14.61 -4.61
N TYR A 238 2.50 15.67 -4.39
CA TYR A 238 2.18 16.66 -3.37
C TYR A 238 1.05 17.56 -3.86
N PHE A 239 -0.08 17.49 -3.18
CA PHE A 239 -1.21 18.39 -3.43
C PHE A 239 -1.27 19.43 -2.29
N PRO A 240 -1.04 20.71 -2.56
CA PRO A 240 -1.17 21.74 -1.54
C PRO A 240 -2.66 21.97 -1.27
N TYR A 241 -3.10 21.64 -0.07
CA TYR A 241 -4.37 22.12 0.47
C TYR A 241 -4.06 23.42 1.22
N ASP A 242 -4.68 24.51 0.77
CA ASP A 242 -4.58 25.84 1.42
C ASP A 242 -5.43 25.88 2.70
#